data_dc22072a281c360a5e4a0b613ac4615b
#
_entry.id   dc22072a281c360a5e4a0b613ac4615b
#
_cell.length_a   1.000
_cell.length_b   1.000
_cell.length_c   1.000
_cell.angle_alpha   90.00
_cell.angle_beta   90.00
_cell.angle_gamma   90.00
#
_symmetry.space_group_name_H-M   'P 1'
#
loop_
_entity.id
_entity.type
_entity.pdbx_description
1 polymer ?
#
loop_
_entity_poly.entity_id
_entity_poly.type
_entity_poly.pdbx_seq_one_letter_code
_entity_poly.pdbx_strand_id
1 'polypeptide(L)'
;DDVILAISNSGETGEINSLVGRTKEIGAPLIVFTGNSRSTLAGCGDVVINVGVEKEACPFNLAPTSSTTAALAMGDALAITLIGKRNFQEKDFYRFHPGGTLGQRLQARVRDAMISGDGIPKVPEGTSVLAAIEEMDRKNVGLVVVTDRRDRLLGILTDGDIRRSVKRQI
;
A
#
# COMPACT_ATOMS: atom_id res chain seq x y z
N ASP A 1 -25.02 8.32 -6.52
CA ASP A 1 -24.22 7.77 -7.66
C ASP A 1 -23.53 6.45 -7.27
N ASP A 2 -24.21 5.62 -6.46
CA ASP A 2 -23.66 4.34 -6.03
C ASP A 2 -24.00 3.25 -7.03
N VAL A 3 -23.07 2.28 -7.21
CA VAL A 3 -23.25 1.08 -8.02
C VAL A 3 -23.24 -0.12 -7.10
N ILE A 4 -24.18 -1.03 -7.28
CA ILE A 4 -24.26 -2.26 -6.49
C ILE A 4 -23.62 -3.39 -7.26
N LEU A 5 -22.75 -4.16 -6.58
CA LEU A 5 -22.19 -5.41 -7.09
C LEU A 5 -22.81 -6.57 -6.30
N ALA A 6 -23.61 -7.39 -6.98
CA ALA A 6 -24.18 -8.60 -6.43
C ALA A 6 -23.41 -9.84 -6.93
N ILE A 7 -23.02 -10.71 -6.01
CA ILE A 7 -22.23 -11.90 -6.31
C ILE A 7 -22.99 -13.14 -5.83
N SER A 8 -23.36 -14.03 -6.76
CA SER A 8 -23.98 -15.32 -6.45
C SER A 8 -23.68 -16.33 -7.55
N ASN A 9 -22.97 -17.41 -7.23
CA ASN A 9 -22.61 -18.42 -8.22
C ASN A 9 -23.85 -19.05 -8.88
N SER A 10 -24.87 -19.42 -8.09
CA SER A 10 -26.13 -19.93 -8.63
C SER A 10 -27.02 -18.85 -9.26
N GLY A 11 -26.92 -17.63 -8.76
CA GLY A 11 -27.80 -16.51 -9.08
C GLY A 11 -29.24 -16.67 -8.55
N GLU A 12 -29.47 -17.70 -7.67
CA GLU A 12 -30.76 -18.04 -7.09
C GLU A 12 -30.79 -17.91 -5.56
N THR A 13 -29.81 -17.21 -4.98
CA THR A 13 -29.76 -16.97 -3.54
C THR A 13 -30.90 -16.04 -3.12
N GLY A 14 -31.84 -16.56 -2.32
CA GLY A 14 -33.07 -15.87 -1.96
C GLY A 14 -32.88 -14.54 -1.29
N GLU A 15 -31.91 -14.44 -0.36
CA GLU A 15 -31.56 -13.21 0.36
C GLU A 15 -31.05 -12.13 -0.60
N ILE A 16 -30.20 -12.49 -1.55
CA ILE A 16 -29.68 -11.55 -2.55
C ILE A 16 -30.82 -11.09 -3.48
N ASN A 17 -31.60 -12.02 -4.01
CA ASN A 17 -32.70 -11.72 -4.91
C ASN A 17 -33.77 -10.82 -4.26
N SER A 18 -34.01 -10.97 -2.96
CA SER A 18 -34.94 -10.12 -2.22
C SER A 18 -34.44 -8.67 -2.08
N LEU A 19 -33.13 -8.46 -2.01
CA LEU A 19 -32.52 -7.15 -1.94
C LEU A 19 -32.52 -6.42 -3.29
N VAL A 20 -32.38 -7.15 -4.38
CA VAL A 20 -32.29 -6.58 -5.75
C VAL A 20 -33.53 -5.79 -6.13
N GLY A 21 -34.73 -6.20 -5.69
CA GLY A 21 -35.96 -5.44 -5.89
C GLY A 21 -35.86 -4.01 -5.32
N ARG A 22 -35.35 -3.88 -4.12
CA ARG A 22 -35.15 -2.59 -3.45
C ARG A 22 -34.08 -1.72 -4.10
N THR A 23 -33.02 -2.34 -4.63
CA THR A 23 -31.96 -1.58 -5.33
C THR A 23 -32.47 -0.94 -6.61
N LYS A 24 -33.38 -1.61 -7.32
CA LYS A 24 -34.06 -1.04 -8.49
C LYS A 24 -34.99 0.12 -8.14
N GLU A 25 -35.68 0.05 -7.00
CA GLU A 25 -36.51 1.16 -6.50
C GLU A 25 -35.68 2.40 -6.19
N ILE A 26 -34.45 2.24 -5.70
CA ILE A 26 -33.48 3.31 -5.42
C ILE A 26 -32.88 3.89 -6.72
N GLY A 27 -32.93 3.11 -7.83
CA GLY A 27 -32.36 3.50 -9.11
C GLY A 27 -30.82 3.32 -9.20
N ALA A 28 -30.24 2.53 -8.30
CA ALA A 28 -28.80 2.23 -8.35
C ALA A 28 -28.49 1.18 -9.44
N PRO A 29 -27.53 1.41 -10.33
CA PRO A 29 -27.07 0.42 -11.29
C PRO A 29 -26.56 -0.85 -10.61
N LEU A 30 -26.90 -2.01 -11.20
CA LEU A 30 -26.58 -3.32 -10.66
C LEU A 30 -25.62 -4.08 -11.58
N ILE A 31 -24.44 -4.39 -11.06
CA ILE A 31 -23.49 -5.34 -11.67
C ILE A 31 -23.67 -6.70 -11.02
N VAL A 32 -23.76 -7.75 -11.80
CA VAL A 32 -23.95 -9.12 -11.31
C VAL A 32 -22.77 -10.00 -11.69
N PHE A 33 -22.16 -10.66 -10.70
CA PHE A 33 -21.25 -11.78 -10.92
C PHE A 33 -22.00 -13.08 -10.63
N THR A 34 -22.14 -13.93 -11.63
CA THR A 34 -22.82 -15.22 -11.47
C THR A 34 -22.22 -16.29 -12.38
N GLY A 35 -22.32 -17.54 -11.98
CA GLY A 35 -22.00 -18.70 -12.81
C GLY A 35 -23.16 -19.11 -13.73
N ASN A 36 -24.34 -18.53 -13.54
CA ASN A 36 -25.54 -18.85 -14.31
C ASN A 36 -26.16 -17.60 -14.95
N SER A 37 -25.83 -17.35 -16.21
CA SER A 37 -26.31 -16.18 -16.95
C SER A 37 -27.83 -16.19 -17.21
N ARG A 38 -28.51 -17.28 -16.91
CA ARG A 38 -29.99 -17.42 -17.04
C ARG A 38 -30.70 -17.39 -15.70
N SER A 39 -30.01 -17.06 -14.61
CA SER A 39 -30.59 -17.00 -13.28
C SER A 39 -31.47 -15.77 -13.08
N THR A 40 -32.28 -15.82 -12.01
CA THR A 40 -33.12 -14.70 -11.54
C THR A 40 -32.27 -13.44 -11.32
N LEU A 41 -31.12 -13.57 -10.65
CA LEU A 41 -30.22 -12.47 -10.41
C LEU A 41 -29.66 -11.88 -11.70
N ALA A 42 -29.27 -12.73 -12.66
CA ALA A 42 -28.76 -12.28 -13.96
C ALA A 42 -29.82 -11.47 -14.74
N GLY A 43 -31.08 -11.89 -14.69
CA GLY A 43 -32.19 -11.17 -15.30
C GLY A 43 -32.47 -9.79 -14.71
N CYS A 44 -31.93 -9.51 -13.52
CA CYS A 44 -32.06 -8.22 -12.84
C CYS A 44 -30.88 -7.28 -13.07
N GLY A 45 -29.72 -7.76 -13.52
CA GLY A 45 -28.51 -6.97 -13.67
C GLY A 45 -28.53 -6.03 -14.86
N ASP A 46 -28.01 -4.82 -14.69
CA ASP A 46 -27.72 -3.91 -15.82
C ASP A 46 -26.45 -4.38 -16.56
N VAL A 47 -25.52 -4.98 -15.83
CA VAL A 47 -24.33 -5.64 -16.38
C VAL A 47 -24.18 -6.99 -15.72
N VAL A 48 -24.02 -8.06 -16.53
CA VAL A 48 -23.83 -9.43 -16.02
C VAL A 48 -22.46 -9.93 -16.48
N ILE A 49 -21.66 -10.35 -15.52
CA ILE A 49 -20.34 -10.94 -15.77
C ILE A 49 -20.40 -12.40 -15.35
N ASN A 50 -20.16 -13.29 -16.31
CA ASN A 50 -20.12 -14.71 -16.05
C ASN A 50 -18.78 -15.08 -15.37
N VAL A 51 -18.85 -15.59 -14.15
CA VAL A 51 -17.74 -16.11 -13.35
C VAL A 51 -17.89 -17.61 -13.08
N GLY A 52 -18.67 -18.30 -13.92
CA GLY A 52 -18.93 -19.73 -13.79
C GLY A 52 -17.68 -20.58 -13.92
N VAL A 53 -17.67 -21.69 -13.22
CA VAL A 53 -16.65 -22.73 -13.27
C VAL A 53 -17.28 -24.06 -13.66
N GLU A 54 -16.52 -24.95 -14.28
CA GLU A 54 -17.04 -26.26 -14.67
C GLU A 54 -17.40 -27.14 -13.46
N LYS A 55 -16.57 -27.06 -12.41
CA LYS A 55 -16.75 -27.80 -11.17
C LYS A 55 -16.04 -27.15 -10.01
N GLU A 56 -16.52 -27.46 -8.81
CA GLU A 56 -15.81 -27.12 -7.59
C GLU A 56 -14.61 -28.05 -7.36
N ALA A 57 -13.57 -27.55 -6.67
CA ALA A 57 -12.44 -28.38 -6.23
C ALA A 57 -12.82 -29.34 -5.10
N CYS A 58 -13.94 -29.08 -4.42
CA CYS A 58 -14.50 -29.96 -3.43
C CYS A 58 -14.84 -31.34 -4.05
N PRO A 59 -14.41 -32.46 -3.44
CA PRO A 59 -14.69 -33.81 -3.96
C PRO A 59 -16.16 -34.13 -4.21
N PHE A 60 -17.03 -33.46 -3.43
CA PHE A 60 -18.49 -33.63 -3.54
C PHE A 60 -19.14 -32.58 -4.45
N ASN A 61 -18.38 -31.69 -5.03
CA ASN A 61 -18.87 -30.55 -5.84
C ASN A 61 -19.93 -29.69 -5.10
N LEU A 62 -19.84 -29.58 -3.79
CA LEU A 62 -20.82 -28.89 -2.93
C LEU A 62 -20.25 -27.60 -2.31
N ALA A 63 -19.03 -27.66 -1.77
CA ALA A 63 -18.43 -26.52 -1.11
C ALA A 63 -17.88 -25.53 -2.13
N PRO A 64 -18.22 -24.23 -2.02
CA PRO A 64 -17.69 -23.20 -2.90
C PRO A 64 -16.16 -23.10 -2.76
N THR A 65 -15.45 -23.30 -3.83
CA THR A 65 -13.96 -23.29 -3.89
C THR A 65 -13.49 -22.66 -5.19
N SER A 66 -13.63 -23.36 -6.33
CA SER A 66 -13.28 -22.80 -7.64
C SER A 66 -14.14 -21.58 -7.98
N SER A 67 -15.43 -21.61 -7.67
CA SER A 67 -16.36 -20.51 -7.93
C SER A 67 -16.00 -19.25 -7.10
N THR A 68 -15.66 -19.42 -5.83
CA THR A 68 -15.24 -18.28 -4.98
C THR A 68 -13.92 -17.69 -5.46
N THR A 69 -12.97 -18.53 -5.88
CA THR A 69 -11.69 -18.07 -6.45
C THR A 69 -11.90 -17.30 -7.75
N ALA A 70 -12.77 -17.81 -8.64
CA ALA A 70 -13.11 -17.13 -9.90
C ALA A 70 -13.77 -15.76 -9.65
N ALA A 71 -14.71 -15.69 -8.70
CA ALA A 71 -15.36 -14.45 -8.32
C ALA A 71 -14.37 -13.44 -7.72
N LEU A 72 -13.45 -13.89 -6.87
CA LEU A 72 -12.39 -13.04 -6.30
C LEU A 72 -11.47 -12.49 -7.40
N ALA A 73 -10.96 -13.35 -8.28
CA ALA A 73 -10.09 -12.93 -9.39
C ALA A 73 -10.78 -11.93 -10.33
N MET A 74 -12.08 -12.10 -10.59
CA MET A 74 -12.85 -11.15 -11.38
C MET A 74 -13.04 -9.82 -10.64
N GLY A 75 -13.24 -9.86 -9.32
CA GLY A 75 -13.29 -8.65 -8.47
C GLY A 75 -12.00 -7.85 -8.53
N ASP A 76 -10.86 -8.52 -8.43
CA ASP A 76 -9.54 -7.91 -8.56
C ASP A 76 -9.34 -7.29 -9.95
N ALA A 77 -9.72 -8.01 -11.01
CA ALA A 77 -9.65 -7.50 -12.38
C ALA A 77 -10.50 -6.24 -12.58
N LEU A 78 -11.70 -6.21 -11.99
CA LEU A 78 -12.58 -5.04 -12.01
C LEU A 78 -11.94 -3.87 -11.26
N ALA A 79 -11.39 -4.12 -10.07
CA ALA A 79 -10.71 -3.10 -9.26
C ALA A 79 -9.51 -2.49 -10.00
N ILE A 80 -8.65 -3.31 -10.61
CA ILE A 80 -7.50 -2.85 -11.40
C ILE A 80 -7.95 -2.03 -12.61
N THR A 81 -9.03 -2.46 -13.29
CA THR A 81 -9.60 -1.71 -14.41
C THR A 81 -10.10 -0.33 -13.96
N LEU A 82 -10.74 -0.25 -12.80
CA LEU A 82 -11.22 1.02 -12.22
C LEU A 82 -10.07 1.94 -11.80
N ILE A 83 -8.97 1.40 -11.26
CA ILE A 83 -7.74 2.15 -10.97
C ILE A 83 -7.27 2.88 -12.22
N GLY A 84 -7.15 2.16 -13.34
CA GLY A 84 -6.74 2.76 -14.61
C GLY A 84 -7.74 3.81 -15.15
N LYS A 85 -9.05 3.49 -15.15
CA LYS A 85 -10.09 4.40 -15.66
C LYS A 85 -10.25 5.67 -14.82
N ARG A 86 -10.05 5.60 -13.51
CA ARG A 86 -10.17 6.74 -12.58
C ARG A 86 -8.88 7.52 -12.42
N ASN A 87 -7.80 7.12 -13.12
CA ASN A 87 -6.45 7.68 -12.94
C ASN A 87 -6.04 7.73 -11.46
N PHE A 88 -6.39 6.66 -10.72
CA PHE A 88 -6.14 6.54 -9.29
C PHE A 88 -4.62 6.50 -9.05
N GLN A 89 -4.13 7.40 -8.20
CA GLN A 89 -2.71 7.57 -7.92
C GLN A 89 -2.34 7.00 -6.54
N GLU A 90 -1.06 6.74 -6.32
CA GLU A 90 -0.56 6.33 -5.00
C GLU A 90 -1.02 7.26 -3.88
N LYS A 91 -1.04 8.59 -4.12
CA LYS A 91 -1.54 9.58 -3.16
C LYS A 91 -3.00 9.35 -2.72
N ASP A 92 -3.83 8.79 -3.61
CA ASP A 92 -5.22 8.49 -3.31
C ASP A 92 -5.32 7.25 -2.43
N PHE A 93 -4.43 6.27 -2.63
CA PHE A 93 -4.32 5.09 -1.78
C PHE A 93 -4.05 5.45 -0.32
N TYR A 94 -3.18 6.46 -0.07
CA TYR A 94 -2.86 6.92 1.30
C TYR A 94 -4.05 7.54 2.01
N ARG A 95 -4.89 8.23 1.28
CA ARG A 95 -6.10 8.84 1.84
C ARG A 95 -7.00 7.81 2.49
N PHE A 96 -7.02 6.58 1.96
CA PHE A 96 -7.85 5.48 2.47
C PHE A 96 -7.10 4.54 3.41
N HIS A 97 -5.76 4.52 3.38
CA HIS A 97 -4.92 3.63 4.19
C HIS A 97 -3.81 4.37 4.94
N PRO A 98 -4.13 5.38 5.77
CA PRO A 98 -3.12 6.24 6.41
C PRO A 98 -2.22 5.52 7.43
N GLY A 99 -2.67 4.42 8.03
CA GLY A 99 -1.95 3.66 9.05
C GLY A 99 -1.12 2.48 8.53
N GLY A 100 -1.14 2.19 7.23
CA GLY A 100 -0.39 1.07 6.66
C GLY A 100 1.11 1.37 6.52
N THR A 101 1.96 0.32 6.62
CA THR A 101 3.42 0.44 6.43
C THR A 101 3.80 1.06 5.08
N LEU A 102 3.01 0.83 4.05
CA LEU A 102 3.18 1.43 2.73
C LEU A 102 2.82 2.93 2.76
N GLY A 103 1.74 3.31 3.46
CA GLY A 103 1.33 4.71 3.65
C GLY A 103 2.40 5.52 4.41
N GLN A 104 2.95 4.96 5.48
CA GLN A 104 4.00 5.60 6.27
C GLN A 104 5.29 5.81 5.47
N ARG A 105 5.71 4.85 4.63
CA ARG A 105 6.94 4.97 3.82
C ARG A 105 6.90 6.10 2.81
N LEU A 106 5.76 6.43 2.28
CA LEU A 106 5.61 7.41 1.19
C LEU A 106 5.21 8.81 1.69
N GLN A 107 4.78 8.93 2.95
CA GLN A 107 4.57 10.22 3.63
C GLN A 107 5.76 10.63 4.49
N ALA A 108 6.69 9.72 4.77
CA ALA A 108 7.85 10.01 5.61
C ALA A 108 8.66 11.18 5.01
N ARG A 109 8.77 12.24 5.77
CA ARG A 109 9.63 13.39 5.45
C ARG A 109 10.98 13.17 6.11
N VAL A 110 12.00 13.85 5.61
CA VAL A 110 13.33 13.83 6.22
C VAL A 110 13.27 14.10 7.72
N ARG A 111 12.43 15.02 8.17
CA ARG A 111 12.23 15.33 9.60
C ARG A 111 11.74 14.16 10.45
N ASP A 112 11.04 13.17 9.84
CA ASP A 112 10.46 12.04 10.56
C ASP A 112 11.49 10.91 10.74
N ALA A 113 12.60 10.95 9.98
CA ALA A 113 13.69 9.99 10.01
C ALA A 113 15.03 10.59 10.42
N MET A 114 15.17 11.94 10.43
CA MET A 114 16.43 12.60 10.74
C MET A 114 16.76 12.47 12.25
N ILE A 115 18.02 12.38 12.54
CA ILE A 115 18.56 12.58 13.88
C ILE A 115 18.56 14.09 14.17
N SER A 116 18.11 14.49 15.34
CA SER A 116 18.00 15.91 15.71
C SER A 116 18.46 16.16 17.15
N GLY A 117 18.65 17.44 17.49
CA GLY A 117 19.05 17.87 18.84
C GLY A 117 20.36 17.22 19.29
N ASP A 118 20.36 16.74 20.53
CA ASP A 118 21.54 16.11 21.15
C ASP A 118 21.93 14.77 20.51
N GLY A 119 21.07 14.18 19.67
CA GLY A 119 21.39 12.97 18.90
C GLY A 119 22.39 13.21 17.77
N ILE A 120 22.55 14.45 17.31
CA ILE A 120 23.46 14.79 16.21
C ILE A 120 24.90 14.74 16.73
N PRO A 121 25.79 13.90 16.15
CA PRO A 121 27.21 13.96 16.47
C PRO A 121 27.80 15.27 15.93
N LYS A 122 28.32 16.11 16.82
CA LYS A 122 28.91 17.41 16.48
C LYS A 122 30.26 17.57 17.13
N VAL A 123 31.21 18.13 16.39
CA VAL A 123 32.52 18.53 16.88
C VAL A 123 32.88 19.93 16.36
N PRO A 124 33.58 20.76 17.16
CA PRO A 124 34.10 22.01 16.67
C PRO A 124 35.23 21.83 15.66
N GLU A 125 35.44 22.83 14.79
CA GLU A 125 36.60 22.92 13.92
C GLU A 125 37.91 22.81 14.73
N GLY A 126 38.85 22.03 14.23
CA GLY A 126 40.12 21.78 14.91
C GLY A 126 40.12 20.58 15.85
N THR A 127 38.98 19.89 16.02
CA THR A 127 38.93 18.61 16.73
C THR A 127 39.77 17.55 16.01
N SER A 128 40.49 16.71 16.76
CA SER A 128 41.26 15.61 16.16
C SER A 128 40.36 14.59 15.53
N VAL A 129 40.83 13.89 14.49
CA VAL A 129 40.08 12.81 13.82
C VAL A 129 39.69 11.72 14.83
N LEU A 130 40.56 11.38 15.76
CA LEU A 130 40.28 10.39 16.79
C LEU A 130 39.09 10.80 17.68
N ALA A 131 39.06 12.03 18.18
CA ALA A 131 37.94 12.54 18.96
C ALA A 131 36.66 12.67 18.17
N ALA A 132 36.74 12.90 16.84
CA ALA A 132 35.60 12.88 15.96
C ALA A 132 35.03 11.46 15.81
N ILE A 133 35.88 10.44 15.70
CA ILE A 133 35.46 9.03 15.67
C ILE A 133 34.78 8.63 16.99
N GLU A 134 35.36 9.00 18.14
CA GLU A 134 34.77 8.75 19.45
C GLU A 134 33.34 9.33 19.57
N GLU A 135 33.13 10.53 19.04
CA GLU A 135 31.79 11.14 19.04
C GLU A 135 30.83 10.40 18.09
N MET A 136 31.30 9.94 16.92
CA MET A 136 30.51 9.10 15.99
C MET A 136 30.08 7.78 16.67
N ASP A 137 31.01 7.10 17.33
CA ASP A 137 30.75 5.84 18.04
C ASP A 137 29.79 6.06 19.22
N ARG A 138 30.01 7.12 20.00
CA ARG A 138 29.14 7.47 21.13
C ARG A 138 27.69 7.68 20.72
N LYS A 139 27.47 8.25 19.55
CA LYS A 139 26.14 8.52 18.98
C LYS A 139 25.64 7.39 18.07
N ASN A 140 26.48 6.40 17.78
CA ASN A 140 26.19 5.30 16.86
C ASN A 140 25.74 5.78 15.47
N VAL A 141 26.45 6.77 14.94
CA VAL A 141 26.14 7.39 13.62
C VAL A 141 27.44 7.44 12.81
N GLY A 142 27.41 6.93 11.58
CA GLY A 142 28.57 6.84 10.68
C GLY A 142 29.03 8.18 10.07
N LEU A 143 28.70 9.31 10.72
CA LEU A 143 29.16 10.64 10.34
C LEU A 143 29.22 11.56 11.55
N VAL A 144 29.99 12.65 11.46
CA VAL A 144 30.00 13.75 12.42
C VAL A 144 29.92 15.09 11.69
N VAL A 145 29.17 16.01 12.26
CA VAL A 145 29.03 17.39 11.78
C VAL A 145 30.14 18.24 12.38
N VAL A 146 30.85 18.98 11.56
CA VAL A 146 31.88 19.93 12.00
C VAL A 146 31.30 21.35 12.03
N THR A 147 31.41 22.02 13.18
CA THR A 147 30.81 23.35 13.38
C THR A 147 31.86 24.41 13.77
N ASP A 148 31.51 25.66 13.52
CA ASP A 148 32.27 26.80 14.05
C ASP A 148 31.85 27.12 15.50
N ARG A 149 32.49 28.17 16.07
CA ARG A 149 32.20 28.65 17.45
C ARG A 149 30.77 29.18 17.63
N ARG A 150 30.02 29.38 16.56
CA ARG A 150 28.63 29.83 16.56
C ARG A 150 27.66 28.69 16.20
N ASP A 151 28.11 27.45 16.28
CA ASP A 151 27.35 26.24 15.93
C ASP A 151 26.86 26.20 14.47
N ARG A 152 27.54 26.93 13.55
CA ARG A 152 27.22 26.90 12.12
C ARG A 152 27.96 25.74 11.45
N LEU A 153 27.28 25.04 10.57
CA LEU A 153 27.83 23.94 9.78
C LEU A 153 29.00 24.42 8.91
N LEU A 154 30.15 23.79 9.08
CA LEU A 154 31.35 23.98 8.23
C LEU A 154 31.52 22.81 7.26
N GLY A 155 31.17 21.57 7.71
CA GLY A 155 31.33 20.37 6.92
C GLY A 155 30.84 19.13 7.65
N ILE A 156 31.02 18.01 7.00
CA ILE A 156 30.76 16.67 7.57
C ILE A 156 32.00 15.80 7.37
N LEU A 157 32.24 14.90 8.30
CA LEU A 157 33.23 13.83 8.20
C LEU A 157 32.48 12.48 8.32
N THR A 158 32.69 11.59 7.38
CA THR A 158 32.04 10.28 7.34
C THR A 158 33.05 9.16 7.53
N ASP A 159 32.58 7.95 7.90
CA ASP A 159 33.42 6.73 7.94
C ASP A 159 34.17 6.50 6.62
N GLY A 160 33.55 6.85 5.50
CA GLY A 160 34.16 6.74 4.19
C GLY A 160 35.33 7.72 4.01
N ASP A 161 35.23 8.94 4.57
CA ASP A 161 36.29 9.93 4.52
C ASP A 161 37.48 9.51 5.37
N ILE A 162 37.21 9.01 6.58
CA ILE A 162 38.25 8.49 7.49
C ILE A 162 39.01 7.36 6.81
N ARG A 163 38.32 6.37 6.25
CA ARG A 163 38.98 5.25 5.53
C ARG A 163 39.81 5.74 4.34
N ARG A 164 39.36 6.76 3.63
CA ARG A 164 40.10 7.34 2.51
C ARG A 164 41.34 8.13 2.98
N SER A 165 41.24 8.84 4.09
CA SER A 165 42.37 9.59 4.69
C SER A 165 43.45 8.63 5.16
N VAL A 166 43.14 7.58 5.88
CA VAL A 166 44.08 6.53 6.31
C VAL A 166 44.82 5.91 5.10
N LYS A 167 44.11 5.65 4.00
CA LYS A 167 44.70 5.13 2.77
C LYS A 167 45.69 6.10 2.10
N ARG A 168 45.47 7.38 2.26
CA ARG A 168 46.32 8.46 1.67
C ARG A 168 47.44 8.95 2.60
N GLN A 169 47.56 8.36 3.81
CA GLN A 169 48.55 8.76 4.83
C GLN A 169 48.46 10.26 5.24
N ILE A 170 47.25 10.80 5.23
CA ILE A 170 46.93 12.16 5.69
C ILE A 170 46.33 12.08 7.09
#